data_df3fba5292def81501ed8e635d898897
#
_entry.id   df3fba5292def81501ed8e635d898897
#
_cell.length_a   1.000
_cell.length_b   1.000
_cell.length_c   1.000
_cell.angle_alpha   90.00
_cell.angle_beta   90.00
_cell.angle_gamma   90.00
#
_symmetry.space_group_name_H-M   'P 1'
#
loop_
_entity.id
_entity.type
_entity.pdbx_description
1 polymer ?
#
loop_
_entity_poly.entity_id
_entity_poly.type
_entity_poly.pdbx_seq_one_letter_code
_entity_poly.pdbx_strand_id
1 'polypeptide(L)'
;IVNIHPSLLPKYKGLDTHFKAIQNKDKVAGCTVHFVTAKLDSGKIILQKKVKISKNDTSISLAKKVLKQEHKLYPVAIKKLFN
;
A
#
# COMPACT_ATOMS: atom_id res chain seq x y z
N ILE A 1 1.06 -16.04 7.36
CA ILE A 1 1.68 -15.42 6.18
C ILE A 1 1.17 -14.00 6.04
N VAL A 2 2.08 -13.07 5.81
CA VAL A 2 1.75 -11.66 5.62
C VAL A 2 2.20 -11.21 4.24
N ASN A 3 1.54 -10.17 3.73
CA ASN A 3 1.88 -9.56 2.45
C ASN A 3 1.79 -8.05 2.58
N ILE A 4 2.48 -7.35 1.69
CA ILE A 4 2.34 -5.91 1.58
C ILE A 4 1.70 -5.57 0.24
N HIS A 5 0.70 -4.68 0.27
CA HIS A 5 -0.05 -4.29 -0.92
C HIS A 5 0.08 -2.78 -1.12
N PRO A 6 0.33 -2.31 -2.36
CA PRO A 6 0.61 -0.89 -2.62
C PRO A 6 -0.66 -0.04 -2.75
N SER A 7 -1.55 -0.12 -1.78
CA SER A 7 -2.68 0.77 -1.65
C SER A 7 -3.11 0.83 -0.18
N LEU A 8 -3.98 1.78 0.12
CA LEU A 8 -4.61 1.87 1.44
C LEU A 8 -5.87 0.98 1.43
N LEU A 9 -5.68 -0.32 1.67
CA LEU A 9 -6.80 -1.27 1.67
C LEU A 9 -7.91 -0.83 2.62
N PRO A 10 -9.17 -1.07 2.28
CA PRO A 10 -9.69 -1.91 1.20
C PRO A 10 -9.71 -1.25 -0.19
N LYS A 11 -9.17 -0.06 -0.32
CA LYS A 11 -9.15 0.66 -1.59
C LYS A 11 -8.16 0.03 -2.56
N TYR A 12 -8.57 -0.18 -3.79
CA TYR A 12 -7.74 -0.71 -4.88
C TYR A 12 -7.11 -2.07 -4.57
N LYS A 13 -7.92 -3.06 -4.33
CA LYS A 13 -7.49 -4.45 -4.31
C LYS A 13 -7.03 -4.86 -5.72
N GLY A 14 -6.05 -5.75 -5.79
CA GLY A 14 -5.56 -6.24 -7.07
C GLY A 14 -4.45 -5.40 -7.65
N LEU A 15 -4.42 -5.28 -8.99
CA LEU A 15 -3.32 -4.67 -9.73
C LEU A 15 -3.57 -3.21 -10.07
N ASP A 16 -2.51 -2.53 -10.56
CA ASP A 16 -2.55 -1.18 -11.09
C ASP A 16 -3.04 -0.12 -10.10
N THR A 17 -2.69 -0.29 -8.83
CA THR A 17 -3.15 0.60 -7.76
C THR A 17 -2.69 2.04 -7.96
N HIS A 18 -1.44 2.24 -8.40
CA HIS A 18 -0.89 3.59 -8.62
C HIS A 18 -1.59 4.30 -9.77
N PHE A 19 -1.80 3.56 -10.87
CA PHE A 19 -2.52 4.10 -12.02
C PHE A 19 -3.94 4.52 -11.62
N LYS A 20 -4.64 3.65 -10.88
CA LYS A 20 -6.00 3.92 -10.44
C LYS A 20 -6.07 5.15 -9.52
N ALA A 21 -5.10 5.27 -8.60
CA ALA A 21 -5.05 6.43 -7.70
C ALA A 21 -4.84 7.73 -8.46
N ILE A 22 -3.94 7.74 -9.45
CA ILE A 22 -3.69 8.91 -10.29
C ILE A 22 -4.91 9.22 -11.15
N GLN A 23 -5.49 8.21 -11.80
CA GLN A 23 -6.65 8.38 -12.66
C GLN A 23 -7.86 8.95 -11.89
N ASN A 24 -8.06 8.51 -10.66
CA ASN A 24 -9.16 8.98 -9.82
C ASN A 24 -8.84 10.29 -9.09
N LYS A 25 -7.68 10.87 -9.34
CA LYS A 25 -7.25 12.13 -8.72
C LYS A 25 -7.28 12.08 -7.19
N ASP A 26 -6.89 10.93 -6.64
CA ASP A 26 -6.76 10.78 -5.20
C ASP A 26 -5.66 11.69 -4.66
N LYS A 27 -5.83 12.18 -3.46
CA LYS A 27 -4.84 13.04 -2.81
C LYS A 27 -3.86 12.26 -1.95
N VAL A 28 -4.23 11.04 -1.60
CA VAL A 28 -3.44 10.17 -0.74
C VAL A 28 -3.46 8.76 -1.31
N ALA A 29 -2.28 8.14 -1.33
CA ALA A 29 -2.12 6.71 -1.62
C ALA A 29 -1.42 6.08 -0.42
N GLY A 30 -0.85 4.91 -0.60
CA GLY A 30 -0.06 4.30 0.46
C GLY A 30 0.14 2.82 0.25
N CYS A 31 0.45 2.15 1.34
CA CYS A 31 0.66 0.71 1.34
C CYS A 31 0.09 0.10 2.62
N THR A 32 -0.23 -1.17 2.53
CA THR A 32 -0.85 -1.93 3.62
C THR A 32 -0.13 -3.24 3.82
N VAL A 33 0.27 -3.54 5.05
CA VAL A 33 0.72 -4.88 5.43
C VAL A 33 -0.48 -5.60 6.04
N HIS A 34 -0.79 -6.78 5.51
CA HIS A 34 -1.98 -7.53 5.93
C HIS A 34 -1.71 -9.02 5.95
N PHE A 35 -2.55 -9.76 6.67
CA PHE A 35 -2.52 -11.22 6.63
C PHE A 35 -3.08 -11.71 5.29
N VAL A 36 -2.49 -12.77 4.77
CA VAL A 36 -2.94 -13.37 3.52
C VAL A 36 -4.15 -14.27 3.79
N THR A 37 -5.19 -14.12 2.98
CA THR A 37 -6.39 -14.97 3.00
C THR A 37 -6.65 -15.53 1.61
N ALA A 38 -7.67 -16.39 1.48
CA ALA A 38 -8.08 -16.90 0.19
C ALA A 38 -8.65 -15.82 -0.73
N LYS A 39 -9.20 -14.75 -0.16
CA LYS A 39 -9.67 -13.59 -0.94
C LYS A 39 -8.53 -12.65 -1.25
N LEU A 40 -8.55 -12.08 -2.45
CA LEU A 40 -7.54 -11.13 -2.89
C LEU A 40 -7.49 -9.90 -1.97
N ASP A 41 -6.31 -9.63 -1.41
CA ASP A 41 -6.01 -8.42 -0.63
C ASP A 41 -7.07 -8.08 0.43
N SER A 42 -7.60 -9.08 1.12
CA SER A 42 -8.68 -8.87 2.08
C SER A 42 -8.44 -9.43 3.48
N GLY A 43 -7.21 -9.85 3.78
CA GLY A 43 -6.87 -10.29 5.14
C GLY A 43 -6.81 -9.12 6.11
N LYS A 44 -6.82 -9.44 7.41
CA LYS A 44 -6.75 -8.43 8.46
C LYS A 44 -5.53 -7.51 8.29
N ILE A 45 -5.77 -6.21 8.39
CA ILE A 45 -4.73 -5.20 8.27
C ILE A 45 -3.87 -5.17 9.54
N ILE A 46 -2.56 -5.17 9.35
CA ILE A 46 -1.59 -5.07 10.44
C ILE A 46 -1.13 -3.63 10.60
N LEU A 47 -0.62 -3.02 9.53
CA LEU A 47 -0.17 -1.64 9.48
C LEU A 47 -0.43 -1.05 8.11
N GLN A 48 -0.57 0.28 8.07
CA GLN A 48 -0.67 1.03 6.83
C GLN A 48 0.22 2.27 6.90
N LYS A 49 0.67 2.74 5.75
CA LYS A 49 1.41 3.99 5.64
C LYS A 49 0.83 4.82 4.52
N LYS A 50 0.47 6.06 4.83
CA LYS A 50 -0.04 7.02 3.84
C LYS A 50 1.10 7.70 3.10
N VAL A 51 0.87 7.98 1.83
CA VAL A 51 1.80 8.70 0.95
C VAL A 51 1.01 9.79 0.25
N LYS A 52 1.45 11.03 0.39
CA LYS A 52 0.79 12.15 -0.29
C LYS A 52 1.04 12.07 -1.79
N ILE A 53 -0.02 12.25 -2.58
CA ILE A 53 0.08 12.34 -4.03
C ILE A 53 0.21 13.82 -4.38
N SER A 54 1.31 14.18 -5.04
CA SER A 54 1.56 15.54 -5.50
C SER A 54 0.88 15.77 -6.85
N LYS A 55 0.60 17.03 -7.16
CA LYS A 55 -0.06 17.41 -8.41
C LYS A 55 0.67 16.91 -9.66
N ASN A 56 1.99 16.81 -9.59
CA ASN A 56 2.83 16.37 -10.72
C ASN A 56 3.16 14.88 -10.70
N ASP A 57 2.62 14.12 -9.76
CA ASP A 57 2.90 12.70 -9.71
C ASP A 57 2.27 11.96 -10.89
N THR A 58 3.04 11.02 -11.42
CA THR A 58 2.57 10.04 -12.38
C THR A 58 2.43 8.69 -11.66
N SER A 59 1.87 7.70 -12.34
CA SER A 59 1.83 6.35 -11.76
C SER A 59 3.23 5.83 -11.45
N ILE A 60 4.22 6.17 -12.28
CA ILE A 60 5.60 5.74 -12.06
C ILE A 60 6.23 6.44 -10.85
N SER A 61 6.09 7.74 -10.73
CA SER A 61 6.66 8.47 -9.59
C SER A 61 5.96 8.09 -8.29
N LEU A 62 4.65 7.88 -8.33
CA LEU A 62 3.88 7.44 -7.17
C LEU A 62 4.33 6.04 -6.73
N ALA A 63 4.53 5.12 -7.69
CA ALA A 63 5.01 3.78 -7.39
C ALA A 63 6.35 3.81 -6.64
N LYS A 64 7.27 4.68 -7.05
CA LYS A 64 8.56 4.85 -6.37
C LYS A 64 8.41 5.36 -4.95
N LYS A 65 7.53 6.33 -4.74
CA LYS A 65 7.25 6.88 -3.41
C LYS A 65 6.67 5.81 -2.48
N VAL A 66 5.69 5.06 -2.98
CA VAL A 66 5.03 4.01 -2.21
C VAL A 66 6.00 2.89 -1.90
N LEU A 67 6.80 2.46 -2.88
CA LEU A 67 7.79 1.39 -2.68
C LEU A 67 8.78 1.75 -1.56
N LYS A 68 9.22 2.99 -1.50
CA LYS A 68 10.11 3.47 -0.45
C LYS A 68 9.47 3.30 0.94
N GLN A 69 8.18 3.59 1.05
CA GLN A 69 7.46 3.40 2.31
C GLN A 69 7.20 1.93 2.62
N GLU A 70 6.96 1.10 1.60
CA GLU A 70 6.82 -0.34 1.76
C GLU A 70 8.07 -0.94 2.41
N HIS A 71 9.26 -0.57 1.92
CA HIS A 71 10.53 -1.05 2.45
C HIS A 71 10.74 -0.65 3.92
N LYS A 72 10.20 0.49 4.33
CA LYS A 72 10.28 0.94 5.72
C LYS A 72 9.23 0.26 6.60
N LEU A 73 8.04 0.06 6.05
CA LEU A 73 6.88 -0.43 6.81
C LEU A 73 6.97 -1.93 7.09
N TYR A 74 7.44 -2.70 6.13
CA TYR A 74 7.40 -4.16 6.24
C TYR A 74 8.19 -4.68 7.45
N PRO A 75 9.45 -4.26 7.69
CA PRO A 75 10.18 -4.69 8.89
C PRO A 75 9.48 -4.29 10.18
N VAL A 76 8.88 -3.11 10.23
CA VAL A 76 8.13 -2.64 11.41
C VAL A 76 6.92 -3.55 11.68
N ALA A 77 6.19 -3.93 10.64
CA ALA A 77 5.05 -4.83 10.76
C ALA A 77 5.48 -6.22 11.26
N ILE A 78 6.56 -6.76 10.71
CA ILE A 78 7.08 -8.05 11.14
C ILE A 78 7.50 -8.00 12.61
N LYS A 79 8.20 -6.98 13.01
CA LYS A 79 8.60 -6.79 14.40
C LYS A 79 7.41 -6.72 15.34
N LYS A 80 6.35 -6.02 14.92
CA LYS A 80 5.11 -5.93 15.69
C LYS A 80 4.48 -7.29 15.94
N LEU A 81 4.53 -8.18 14.94
CA LEU A 81 3.93 -9.52 15.04
C LEU A 81 4.70 -10.46 15.98
N PHE A 82 6.00 -10.27 16.12
CA PHE A 82 6.87 -11.15 16.87
C PHE A 82 7.36 -10.57 18.19
N ASN A 83 6.78 -9.47 18.63
CA ASN A 83 7.10 -8.88 19.93
C ASN A 83 5.95 -9.05 20.92
#